data_82a1f9de87b819b5f28b08f78bd29647
#
_entry.id   82a1f9de87b819b5f28b08f78bd29647
#
_cell.length_a   1.000
_cell.length_b   1.000
_cell.length_c   1.000
_cell.angle_alpha   90.00
_cell.angle_beta   90.00
_cell.angle_gamma   90.00
#
_symmetry.space_group_name_H-M   'P 1'
#
loop_
_entity.id
_entity.type
_entity.pdbx_description
1 polymer ?
#
loop_
_entity_poly.entity_id
_entity_poly.type
_entity_poly.pdbx_seq_one_letter_code
_entity_poly.pdbx_strand_id
1 'polypeptide(L)'
;MKAQQGQNVQGSVMVVGGGIAGMQASLDLADSGFFVYLVEKTPAIGGVMAQLDKTFPTNDCAMWIISPKLVEVGRHLNIELLTLTEVTSISGEAGNFEIEVLKHPRYVDMDKCIACGTCAEKCPKKVDDPFNENLIKRKAAYVDYAQAVPLKYAIDEKNCIYFKKGKCRACEKFCPTDAINFEEKEETDSLNVGSVILAPGFKPFDPSRFDTYHYASYPNVVTSMEFERILSATGPYQGHLQRPSDGKAPDKIAWLQCVGSRDINKGDHSYCSGVCCMYANKQAVIAKEH
;
A
#
# COMPACT_ATOMS: atom_id res chain seq x y z
N MET A 1 -30.10 -31.27 20.17
CA MET A 1 -29.28 -30.58 19.15
C MET A 1 -29.15 -31.55 17.98
N LYS A 2 -29.81 -31.27 16.87
CA LYS A 2 -29.68 -32.10 15.65
C LYS A 2 -28.32 -31.77 15.02
N ALA A 3 -27.46 -32.77 14.88
CA ALA A 3 -26.25 -32.69 14.10
C ALA A 3 -26.63 -32.27 12.66
N GLN A 4 -26.18 -31.11 12.20
CA GLN A 4 -26.25 -30.73 10.80
C GLN A 4 -25.33 -31.67 10.03
N GLN A 5 -25.93 -32.46 9.16
CA GLN A 5 -25.24 -33.37 8.25
C GLN A 5 -24.42 -32.52 7.26
N GLY A 6 -23.08 -32.70 7.31
CA GLY A 6 -22.20 -32.67 6.15
C GLY A 6 -22.32 -31.50 5.16
N GLN A 7 -22.24 -30.25 5.61
CA GLN A 7 -21.75 -29.20 4.71
C GLN A 7 -20.24 -29.40 4.55
N ASN A 8 -19.80 -29.50 3.32
CA ASN A 8 -18.38 -29.63 3.00
C ASN A 8 -17.73 -28.24 3.24
N VAL A 9 -17.32 -27.98 4.48
CA VAL A 9 -16.73 -26.70 4.88
C VAL A 9 -15.33 -26.61 4.32
N GLN A 10 -15.03 -25.52 3.60
CA GLN A 10 -13.69 -25.25 3.06
C GLN A 10 -12.74 -24.86 4.20
N GLY A 11 -11.56 -25.48 4.22
CA GLY A 11 -10.53 -25.25 5.23
C GLY A 11 -9.61 -24.04 4.91
N SER A 12 -9.98 -23.23 3.93
CA SER A 12 -9.23 -22.04 3.53
C SER A 12 -9.96 -20.74 3.92
N VAL A 13 -9.20 -19.68 4.08
CA VAL A 13 -9.71 -18.34 4.42
C VAL A 13 -9.14 -17.32 3.44
N MET A 14 -9.97 -16.40 2.97
CA MET A 14 -9.49 -15.23 2.23
C MET A 14 -9.35 -14.03 3.15
N VAL A 15 -8.21 -13.34 3.08
CA VAL A 15 -7.97 -12.06 3.73
C VAL A 15 -7.80 -11.00 2.65
N VAL A 16 -8.66 -9.97 2.66
CA VAL A 16 -8.65 -8.90 1.67
C VAL A 16 -8.00 -7.66 2.25
N GLY A 17 -6.82 -7.33 1.73
CA GLY A 17 -5.99 -6.21 2.14
C GLY A 17 -4.70 -6.64 2.85
N GLY A 18 -3.55 -6.36 2.23
CA GLY A 18 -2.20 -6.71 2.69
C GLY A 18 -1.57 -5.69 3.63
N GLY A 19 -2.37 -4.87 4.34
CA GLY A 19 -1.89 -4.00 5.42
C GLY A 19 -1.60 -4.77 6.71
N ILE A 20 -1.23 -4.04 7.77
CA ILE A 20 -0.82 -4.66 9.06
C ILE A 20 -1.90 -5.58 9.65
N ALA A 21 -3.17 -5.21 9.56
CA ALA A 21 -4.27 -6.01 10.07
C ALA A 21 -4.46 -7.30 9.26
N GLY A 22 -4.40 -7.21 7.93
CA GLY A 22 -4.52 -8.39 7.06
C GLY A 22 -3.33 -9.33 7.19
N MET A 23 -2.11 -8.80 7.29
CA MET A 23 -0.91 -9.62 7.52
C MET A 23 -0.99 -10.35 8.85
N GLN A 24 -1.38 -9.67 9.95
CA GLN A 24 -1.50 -10.32 11.25
C GLN A 24 -2.58 -11.39 11.24
N ALA A 25 -3.76 -11.10 10.68
CA ALA A 25 -4.83 -12.09 10.56
C ALA A 25 -4.39 -13.30 9.73
N SER A 26 -3.64 -13.08 8.65
CA SER A 26 -3.12 -14.16 7.81
C SER A 26 -2.12 -15.05 8.55
N LEU A 27 -1.22 -14.47 9.32
CA LEU A 27 -0.25 -15.23 10.12
C LEU A 27 -0.97 -16.05 11.22
N ASP A 28 -1.86 -15.43 11.99
CA ASP A 28 -2.59 -16.11 13.07
C ASP A 28 -3.42 -17.29 12.55
N LEU A 29 -4.03 -17.15 11.38
CA LEU A 29 -4.79 -18.23 10.74
C LEU A 29 -3.87 -19.33 10.19
N ALA A 30 -2.79 -18.94 9.52
CA ALA A 30 -1.86 -19.88 8.92
C ALA A 30 -1.11 -20.71 9.97
N ASP A 31 -0.73 -20.10 11.09
CA ASP A 31 -0.15 -20.77 12.26
C ASP A 31 -1.15 -21.71 12.95
N SER A 32 -2.45 -21.39 12.85
CA SER A 32 -3.54 -22.27 13.32
C SER A 32 -3.87 -23.41 12.34
N GLY A 33 -3.13 -23.51 11.20
CA GLY A 33 -3.25 -24.60 10.24
C GLY A 33 -4.25 -24.35 9.10
N PHE A 34 -4.82 -23.16 8.99
CA PHE A 34 -5.66 -22.79 7.84
C PHE A 34 -4.80 -22.38 6.65
N PHE A 35 -5.28 -22.70 5.43
CA PHE A 35 -4.71 -22.12 4.21
C PHE A 35 -5.30 -20.72 3.97
N VAL A 36 -4.46 -19.74 3.70
CA VAL A 36 -4.86 -18.33 3.58
C VAL A 36 -4.53 -17.79 2.20
N TYR A 37 -5.53 -17.24 1.52
CA TYR A 37 -5.34 -16.38 0.36
C TYR A 37 -5.30 -14.92 0.82
N LEU A 38 -4.12 -14.30 0.78
CA LEU A 38 -3.97 -12.87 1.10
C LEU A 38 -4.00 -12.04 -0.18
N VAL A 39 -5.10 -11.33 -0.40
CA VAL A 39 -5.34 -10.51 -1.60
C VAL A 39 -4.95 -9.06 -1.35
N GLU A 40 -4.10 -8.51 -2.21
CA GLU A 40 -3.64 -7.12 -2.16
C GLU A 40 -3.68 -6.50 -3.57
N LYS A 41 -4.32 -5.33 -3.68
CA LYS A 41 -4.47 -4.61 -4.96
C LYS A 41 -3.18 -3.93 -5.44
N THR A 42 -2.25 -3.64 -4.54
CA THR A 42 -0.96 -3.03 -4.85
C THR A 42 0.09 -4.09 -5.19
N PRO A 43 1.23 -3.72 -5.82
CA PRO A 43 2.26 -4.68 -6.19
C PRO A 43 2.97 -5.33 -4.99
N ALA A 44 2.78 -4.81 -3.78
CA ALA A 44 3.39 -5.34 -2.57
C ALA A 44 2.49 -5.14 -1.35
N ILE A 45 2.60 -6.00 -0.34
CA ILE A 45 1.94 -5.84 0.95
C ILE A 45 2.66 -4.80 1.82
N GLY A 46 2.03 -4.36 2.91
CA GLY A 46 2.56 -3.35 3.85
C GLY A 46 1.55 -2.27 4.18
N GLY A 47 0.73 -1.88 3.21
CA GLY A 47 -0.30 -0.87 3.37
C GLY A 47 0.23 0.47 3.88
N VAL A 48 -0.63 1.23 4.53
CA VAL A 48 -0.27 2.57 5.05
C VAL A 48 0.85 2.51 6.09
N MET A 49 0.97 1.41 6.85
CA MET A 49 2.03 1.32 7.86
C MET A 49 3.43 1.35 7.26
N ALA A 50 3.60 0.86 6.02
CA ALA A 50 4.88 0.97 5.32
C ALA A 50 5.25 2.41 4.93
N GLN A 51 4.27 3.33 4.91
CA GLN A 51 4.48 4.74 4.61
C GLN A 51 4.78 5.60 5.86
N LEU A 52 4.46 5.10 7.07
CA LEU A 52 4.71 5.83 8.31
C LEU A 52 6.21 5.87 8.64
N ASP A 53 6.64 6.94 9.29
CA ASP A 53 7.96 7.03 9.89
C ASP A 53 7.99 6.23 11.21
N LYS A 54 7.20 6.67 12.18
CA LYS A 54 7.11 6.03 13.50
C LYS A 54 5.65 5.77 13.88
N THR A 55 5.44 4.85 14.79
CA THR A 55 4.11 4.59 15.40
C THR A 55 3.92 5.43 16.66
N PHE A 56 2.68 5.57 17.11
CA PHE A 56 2.35 6.17 18.41
C PHE A 56 1.70 5.10 19.32
N PRO A 57 1.80 5.21 20.65
CA PRO A 57 2.44 6.26 21.44
C PRO A 57 3.94 6.04 21.68
N THR A 58 4.50 4.90 21.26
CA THR A 58 5.86 4.47 21.63
C THR A 58 6.96 5.11 20.81
N ASN A 59 6.63 5.70 19.65
CA ASN A 59 7.58 6.23 18.66
C ASN A 59 8.55 5.19 18.10
N ASP A 60 8.14 3.93 18.04
CA ASP A 60 8.91 2.89 17.38
C ASP A 60 8.90 3.08 15.86
N CYS A 61 9.98 2.72 15.19
CA CYS A 61 10.06 2.76 13.75
C CYS A 61 9.01 1.82 13.12
N ALA A 62 8.12 2.37 12.31
CA ALA A 62 7.04 1.61 11.70
C ALA A 62 7.57 0.47 10.82
N MET A 63 8.66 0.70 10.10
CA MET A 63 9.29 -0.31 9.25
C MET A 63 9.90 -1.45 10.07
N TRP A 64 10.45 -1.20 11.25
CA TRP A 64 10.98 -2.26 12.10
C TRP A 64 9.89 -3.17 12.65
N ILE A 65 8.71 -2.60 12.93
CA ILE A 65 7.57 -3.40 13.39
C ILE A 65 7.00 -4.26 12.26
N ILE A 66 6.89 -3.69 11.05
CA ILE A 66 6.22 -4.36 9.94
C ILE A 66 7.15 -5.34 9.19
N SER A 67 8.45 -5.07 9.09
CA SER A 67 9.38 -5.88 8.28
C SER A 67 9.44 -7.36 8.65
N PRO A 68 9.48 -7.76 9.93
CA PRO A 68 9.42 -9.18 10.27
C PRO A 68 8.15 -9.85 9.75
N LYS A 69 6.99 -9.19 9.89
CA LYS A 69 5.69 -9.70 9.40
C LYS A 69 5.64 -9.79 7.88
N LEU A 70 6.21 -8.83 7.16
CA LEU A 70 6.32 -8.90 5.70
C LEU A 70 7.07 -10.15 5.25
N VAL A 71 8.23 -10.41 5.87
CA VAL A 71 9.07 -11.58 5.53
C VAL A 71 8.36 -12.88 5.91
N GLU A 72 7.73 -12.93 7.07
CA GLU A 72 7.02 -14.09 7.57
C GLU A 72 5.85 -14.44 6.66
N VAL A 73 4.98 -13.48 6.33
CA VAL A 73 3.89 -13.66 5.36
C VAL A 73 4.41 -14.14 3.99
N GLY A 74 5.46 -13.52 3.48
CA GLY A 74 6.00 -13.85 2.17
C GLY A 74 6.69 -15.23 2.09
N ARG A 75 6.93 -15.89 3.22
CA ARG A 75 7.59 -17.20 3.30
C ARG A 75 6.72 -18.30 3.90
N HIS A 76 5.54 -17.96 4.43
CA HIS A 76 4.69 -18.91 5.11
C HIS A 76 4.06 -19.89 4.11
N LEU A 77 4.21 -21.20 4.37
CA LEU A 77 3.75 -22.26 3.45
C LEU A 77 2.22 -22.32 3.30
N ASN A 78 1.48 -21.86 4.32
CA ASN A 78 0.02 -21.83 4.32
C ASN A 78 -0.55 -20.46 3.90
N ILE A 79 0.27 -19.55 3.37
CA ILE A 79 -0.20 -18.25 2.84
C ILE A 79 0.15 -18.16 1.36
N GLU A 80 -0.88 -18.00 0.55
CA GLU A 80 -0.73 -17.61 -0.84
C GLU A 80 -0.95 -16.11 -0.99
N LEU A 81 0.08 -15.40 -1.45
CA LEU A 81 0.05 -13.96 -1.60
C LEU A 81 -0.33 -13.55 -3.01
N LEU A 82 -1.52 -12.98 -3.16
CA LEU A 82 -2.10 -12.52 -4.43
C LEU A 82 -1.98 -10.99 -4.50
N THR A 83 -0.87 -10.48 -5.03
CA THR A 83 -0.66 -9.04 -5.25
C THR A 83 -1.15 -8.61 -6.63
N LEU A 84 -1.42 -7.30 -6.81
CA LEU A 84 -2.10 -6.75 -8.00
C LEU A 84 -3.44 -7.46 -8.28
N THR A 85 -4.14 -7.85 -7.22
CA THR A 85 -5.37 -8.66 -7.32
C THR A 85 -6.51 -7.97 -6.57
N GLU A 86 -7.66 -7.91 -7.20
CA GLU A 86 -8.89 -7.33 -6.64
C GLU A 86 -9.98 -8.40 -6.56
N VAL A 87 -10.78 -8.35 -5.49
CA VAL A 87 -12.01 -9.16 -5.38
C VAL A 87 -13.11 -8.48 -6.18
N THR A 88 -13.67 -9.17 -7.15
CA THR A 88 -14.73 -8.66 -8.03
C THR A 88 -16.11 -9.11 -7.61
N SER A 89 -16.25 -10.34 -7.09
CA SER A 89 -17.51 -10.83 -6.55
C SER A 89 -17.31 -11.82 -5.40
N ILE A 90 -18.30 -11.89 -4.52
CA ILE A 90 -18.38 -12.86 -3.43
C ILE A 90 -19.80 -13.45 -3.47
N SER A 91 -19.91 -14.76 -3.56
CA SER A 91 -21.17 -15.50 -3.53
C SER A 91 -21.09 -16.69 -2.55
N GLY A 92 -22.19 -17.39 -2.34
CA GLY A 92 -22.24 -18.54 -1.43
C GLY A 92 -22.66 -18.16 0.00
N GLU A 93 -22.31 -19.01 0.95
CA GLU A 93 -22.69 -18.90 2.36
C GLU A 93 -21.52 -19.22 3.29
N ALA A 94 -21.68 -18.92 4.58
CA ALA A 94 -20.67 -19.20 5.60
C ALA A 94 -20.23 -20.67 5.58
N GLY A 95 -18.95 -20.92 5.46
CA GLY A 95 -18.33 -22.22 5.28
C GLY A 95 -18.06 -22.61 3.82
N ASN A 96 -18.64 -21.93 2.84
CA ASN A 96 -18.47 -22.25 1.42
C ASN A 96 -18.75 -21.01 0.54
N PHE A 97 -17.83 -20.05 0.54
CA PHE A 97 -17.87 -18.89 -0.35
C PHE A 97 -17.14 -19.21 -1.66
N GLU A 98 -17.73 -18.78 -2.77
CA GLU A 98 -17.08 -18.69 -4.08
C GLU A 98 -16.74 -17.23 -4.35
N ILE A 99 -15.46 -16.95 -4.64
CA ILE A 99 -14.94 -15.61 -4.78
C ILE A 99 -14.24 -15.48 -6.12
N GLU A 100 -14.69 -14.54 -6.92
CA GLU A 100 -13.98 -14.15 -8.13
C GLU A 100 -12.94 -13.08 -7.83
N VAL A 101 -11.76 -13.28 -8.36
CA VAL A 101 -10.65 -12.33 -8.25
C VAL A 101 -10.15 -11.96 -9.64
N LEU A 102 -9.80 -10.69 -9.82
CA LEU A 102 -9.16 -10.16 -11.02
C LEU A 102 -7.71 -9.82 -10.70
N LYS A 103 -6.80 -10.53 -11.34
CA LYS A 103 -5.36 -10.31 -11.25
C LYS A 103 -4.91 -9.39 -12.38
N HIS A 104 -4.40 -8.24 -12.03
CA HIS A 104 -3.84 -7.27 -12.98
C HIS A 104 -2.39 -7.63 -13.35
N PRO A 105 -1.97 -7.35 -14.58
CA PRO A 105 -0.63 -7.67 -15.03
C PRO A 105 0.42 -6.82 -14.30
N ARG A 106 1.50 -7.45 -13.92
CA ARG A 106 2.70 -6.83 -13.36
C ARG A 106 3.65 -6.38 -14.47
N TYR A 107 3.56 -7.03 -15.62
CA TYR A 107 4.47 -6.93 -16.75
C TYR A 107 5.92 -7.30 -16.41
N VAL A 108 6.12 -7.96 -15.30
CA VAL A 108 7.40 -8.47 -14.80
C VAL A 108 7.19 -9.86 -14.20
N ASP A 109 7.76 -10.85 -14.84
CA ASP A 109 7.77 -12.23 -14.37
C ASP A 109 8.47 -12.31 -13.01
N MET A 110 7.72 -12.69 -11.98
CA MET A 110 8.20 -12.73 -10.60
C MET A 110 9.26 -13.80 -10.37
N ASP A 111 9.23 -14.88 -11.09
CA ASP A 111 10.20 -15.98 -10.93
C ASP A 111 11.56 -15.60 -11.52
N LYS A 112 11.57 -14.85 -12.62
CA LYS A 112 12.79 -14.37 -13.27
C LYS A 112 13.33 -13.08 -12.65
N CYS A 113 12.48 -12.23 -12.07
CA CYS A 113 12.91 -10.94 -11.53
C CYS A 113 13.79 -11.11 -10.28
N ILE A 114 15.01 -10.63 -10.33
CA ILE A 114 15.97 -10.61 -9.21
C ILE A 114 16.02 -9.27 -8.47
N ALA A 115 15.09 -8.37 -8.74
CA ALA A 115 15.00 -7.04 -8.12
C ALA A 115 16.25 -6.15 -8.26
N CYS A 116 17.02 -6.31 -9.32
CA CYS A 116 18.28 -5.57 -9.54
C CYS A 116 18.13 -4.07 -9.81
N GLY A 117 16.92 -3.57 -10.12
CA GLY A 117 16.67 -2.16 -10.34
C GLY A 117 16.97 -1.63 -11.74
N THR A 118 17.63 -2.38 -12.60
CA THR A 118 18.04 -1.94 -13.94
C THR A 118 16.87 -1.43 -14.78
N CYS A 119 15.70 -2.08 -14.69
CA CYS A 119 14.49 -1.65 -15.42
C CYS A 119 14.05 -0.23 -15.01
N ALA A 120 14.12 0.11 -13.73
CA ALA A 120 13.80 1.46 -13.25
C ALA A 120 14.89 2.47 -13.64
N GLU A 121 16.16 2.10 -13.48
CA GLU A 121 17.29 2.97 -13.88
C GLU A 121 17.20 3.37 -15.35
N LYS A 122 16.95 2.43 -16.24
CA LYS A 122 16.87 2.66 -17.70
C LYS A 122 15.53 3.23 -18.16
N CYS A 123 14.50 3.27 -17.29
CA CYS A 123 13.20 3.83 -17.65
C CYS A 123 13.28 5.35 -17.81
N PRO A 124 12.97 5.92 -18.98
CA PRO A 124 13.01 7.37 -19.20
C PRO A 124 11.79 8.10 -18.62
N LYS A 125 10.70 7.37 -18.35
CA LYS A 125 9.43 7.98 -17.90
C LYS A 125 9.43 8.20 -16.40
N LYS A 126 9.24 9.44 -15.98
CA LYS A 126 8.96 9.84 -14.60
C LYS A 126 7.47 10.10 -14.42
N VAL A 127 6.91 9.68 -13.31
CA VAL A 127 5.51 9.83 -12.90
C VAL A 127 5.44 10.23 -11.43
N ASP A 128 4.32 10.73 -10.99
CA ASP A 128 4.10 10.98 -9.56
C ASP A 128 4.24 9.67 -8.78
N ASP A 129 4.72 9.77 -7.56
CA ASP A 129 4.95 8.62 -6.69
C ASP A 129 3.88 8.55 -5.59
N PRO A 130 2.82 7.75 -5.77
CA PRO A 130 1.74 7.66 -4.79
C PRO A 130 2.21 7.12 -3.43
N PHE A 131 3.23 6.27 -3.38
CA PHE A 131 3.77 5.77 -2.12
C PHE A 131 4.39 6.89 -1.29
N ASN A 132 4.98 7.88 -1.94
CA ASN A 132 5.50 9.09 -1.32
C ASN A 132 4.53 10.27 -1.38
N GLU A 133 3.21 10.00 -1.41
CA GLU A 133 2.15 11.02 -1.42
C GLU A 133 2.35 12.07 -2.53
N ASN A 134 2.93 11.67 -3.67
CA ASN A 134 3.25 12.51 -4.82
C ASN A 134 4.25 13.65 -4.55
N LEU A 135 4.92 13.66 -3.42
CA LEU A 135 5.96 14.64 -3.09
C LEU A 135 7.18 14.56 -4.00
N ILE A 136 7.43 13.40 -4.59
CA ILE A 136 8.49 13.16 -5.58
C ILE A 136 7.95 12.39 -6.78
N LYS A 137 8.83 12.19 -7.76
CA LYS A 137 8.52 11.38 -8.93
C LYS A 137 9.30 10.06 -8.90
N ARG A 138 8.59 8.95 -9.18
CA ARG A 138 9.18 7.63 -9.42
C ARG A 138 9.28 7.33 -10.93
N LYS A 139 9.88 6.23 -11.28
CA LYS A 139 9.88 5.71 -12.66
C LYS A 139 8.59 4.92 -12.94
N ALA A 140 8.26 4.77 -14.23
CA ALA A 140 7.14 3.91 -14.64
C ALA A 140 7.45 2.41 -14.42
N ALA A 141 8.71 1.99 -14.45
CA ALA A 141 9.15 0.70 -13.90
C ALA A 141 9.57 0.94 -12.45
N TYR A 142 8.94 0.29 -11.47
CA TYR A 142 9.05 0.67 -10.07
C TYR A 142 8.91 -0.49 -9.10
N VAL A 143 9.32 -0.26 -7.89
CA VAL A 143 8.96 -0.93 -6.66
C VAL A 143 8.54 0.15 -5.67
N ASP A 144 7.52 -0.08 -4.85
CA ASP A 144 6.98 0.97 -3.98
C ASP A 144 7.97 1.39 -2.89
N TYR A 145 8.65 0.43 -2.27
CA TYR A 145 9.65 0.70 -1.24
C TYR A 145 10.69 -0.43 -1.16
N ALA A 146 11.82 -0.16 -0.54
CA ALA A 146 12.99 -1.07 -0.59
C ALA A 146 12.77 -2.43 0.10
N GLN A 147 11.90 -2.49 1.13
CA GLN A 147 11.59 -3.72 1.87
C GLN A 147 10.29 -4.38 1.38
N ALA A 148 9.80 -4.02 0.20
CA ALA A 148 8.56 -4.54 -0.35
C ALA A 148 8.53 -6.08 -0.41
N VAL A 149 7.37 -6.65 -0.12
CA VAL A 149 7.13 -8.10 -0.28
C VAL A 149 5.89 -8.28 -1.17
N PRO A 150 6.03 -8.97 -2.30
CA PRO A 150 7.27 -9.47 -2.89
C PRO A 150 8.19 -8.33 -3.37
N LEU A 151 9.50 -8.50 -3.22
CA LEU A 151 10.47 -7.53 -3.75
C LEU A 151 10.65 -7.79 -5.26
N LYS A 152 9.67 -7.35 -6.03
CA LYS A 152 9.60 -7.51 -7.49
C LYS A 152 9.14 -6.20 -8.13
N TYR A 153 9.76 -5.83 -9.24
CA TYR A 153 9.36 -4.66 -9.98
C TYR A 153 7.98 -4.83 -10.62
N ALA A 154 7.33 -3.71 -10.91
CA ALA A 154 6.11 -3.64 -11.72
C ALA A 154 6.23 -2.52 -12.74
N ILE A 155 5.41 -2.55 -13.79
CA ILE A 155 5.35 -1.49 -14.79
C ILE A 155 4.00 -0.79 -14.69
N ASP A 156 4.04 0.52 -14.51
CA ASP A 156 2.87 1.40 -14.52
C ASP A 156 2.35 1.54 -15.96
N GLU A 157 1.41 0.66 -16.32
CA GLU A 157 0.81 0.61 -17.65
C GLU A 157 0.25 1.96 -18.08
N LYS A 158 -0.51 2.60 -17.19
CA LYS A 158 -1.18 3.89 -17.46
C LYS A 158 -0.22 4.99 -17.86
N ASN A 159 1.03 4.89 -17.45
CA ASN A 159 2.04 5.93 -17.68
C ASN A 159 3.22 5.45 -18.53
N CYS A 160 3.35 4.19 -18.82
CA CYS A 160 4.43 3.63 -19.63
C CYS A 160 4.39 4.18 -21.07
N ILE A 161 5.54 4.56 -21.60
CA ILE A 161 5.66 5.06 -22.97
C ILE A 161 5.34 3.97 -23.99
N TYR A 162 5.69 2.71 -23.69
CA TYR A 162 5.39 1.59 -24.57
C TYR A 162 3.88 1.42 -24.75
N PHE A 163 3.12 1.31 -23.68
CA PHE A 163 1.67 1.16 -23.74
C PHE A 163 0.96 2.37 -24.37
N LYS A 164 1.46 3.59 -24.12
CA LYS A 164 0.86 4.81 -24.68
C LYS A 164 1.18 5.04 -26.16
N LYS A 165 2.35 4.62 -26.64
CA LYS A 165 2.88 5.06 -27.96
C LYS A 165 3.43 3.91 -28.81
N GLY A 166 3.41 2.67 -28.32
CA GLY A 166 4.02 1.53 -28.98
C GLY A 166 5.55 1.61 -29.12
N LYS A 167 6.20 2.53 -28.42
CA LYS A 167 7.65 2.81 -28.53
C LYS A 167 8.28 2.75 -27.16
N CYS A 168 9.59 2.47 -27.10
CA CYS A 168 10.35 2.28 -25.87
C CYS A 168 10.15 0.88 -25.24
N ARG A 169 11.17 0.06 -25.28
CA ARG A 169 11.29 -1.23 -24.56
C ARG A 169 12.62 -1.25 -23.80
N ALA A 170 13.03 -0.10 -23.21
CA ALA A 170 14.34 0.01 -22.57
C ALA A 170 14.47 -0.95 -21.37
N CYS A 171 13.41 -1.05 -20.52
CA CYS A 171 13.42 -1.96 -19.38
C CYS A 171 13.59 -3.42 -19.79
N GLU A 172 12.98 -3.86 -20.88
CA GLU A 172 13.12 -5.19 -21.43
C GLU A 172 14.55 -5.40 -21.99
N LYS A 173 15.01 -4.48 -22.86
CA LYS A 173 16.33 -4.58 -23.51
C LYS A 173 17.49 -4.70 -22.50
N PHE A 174 17.36 -4.08 -21.35
CA PHE A 174 18.40 -4.05 -20.32
C PHE A 174 18.14 -4.99 -19.14
N CYS A 175 17.07 -5.78 -19.18
CA CYS A 175 16.79 -6.75 -18.13
C CYS A 175 17.77 -7.94 -18.21
N PRO A 176 18.59 -8.18 -17.18
CA PRO A 176 19.60 -9.24 -17.27
C PRO A 176 19.01 -10.66 -17.19
N THR A 177 17.76 -10.79 -16.79
CA THR A 177 17.08 -12.09 -16.60
C THR A 177 15.86 -12.26 -17.50
N ASP A 178 15.66 -11.36 -18.47
CA ASP A 178 14.50 -11.39 -19.39
C ASP A 178 13.16 -11.50 -18.65
N ALA A 179 13.02 -10.80 -17.53
CA ALA A 179 11.82 -10.83 -16.68
C ALA A 179 10.68 -9.95 -17.20
N ILE A 180 10.92 -9.05 -18.16
CA ILE A 180 9.88 -8.13 -18.65
C ILE A 180 8.98 -8.83 -19.68
N ASN A 181 7.67 -8.79 -19.41
CA ASN A 181 6.65 -9.37 -20.28
C ASN A 181 5.52 -8.37 -20.52
N PHE A 182 5.58 -7.64 -21.64
CA PHE A 182 4.54 -6.68 -22.02
C PHE A 182 3.25 -7.32 -22.55
N GLU A 183 3.25 -8.63 -22.82
CA GLU A 183 2.11 -9.37 -23.33
C GLU A 183 1.27 -10.00 -22.21
N GLU A 184 1.66 -9.82 -20.94
CA GLU A 184 0.90 -10.25 -19.78
C GLU A 184 -0.49 -9.57 -19.78
N LYS A 185 -1.53 -10.32 -19.45
CA LYS A 185 -2.92 -9.86 -19.48
C LYS A 185 -3.56 -10.02 -18.11
N GLU A 186 -4.68 -9.35 -17.95
CA GLU A 186 -5.56 -9.59 -16.81
C GLU A 186 -6.07 -11.04 -16.83
N GLU A 187 -6.11 -11.64 -15.65
CA GLU A 187 -6.61 -13.00 -15.44
C GLU A 187 -7.71 -12.97 -14.38
N THR A 188 -8.82 -13.64 -14.67
CA THR A 188 -9.89 -13.87 -13.69
C THR A 188 -9.77 -15.29 -13.18
N ASP A 189 -9.81 -15.44 -11.84
CA ASP A 189 -9.76 -16.73 -11.17
C ASP A 189 -10.90 -16.84 -10.15
N SER A 190 -11.31 -18.09 -9.85
CA SER A 190 -12.35 -18.37 -8.86
C SER A 190 -11.78 -19.22 -7.72
N LEU A 191 -11.92 -18.72 -6.50
CA LEU A 191 -11.39 -19.32 -5.27
C LEU A 191 -12.54 -19.72 -4.35
N ASN A 192 -12.46 -20.93 -3.80
CA ASN A 192 -13.42 -21.43 -2.82
C ASN A 192 -12.83 -21.36 -1.41
N VAL A 193 -13.49 -20.64 -0.50
CA VAL A 193 -13.03 -20.45 0.87
C VAL A 193 -14.17 -20.59 1.89
N GLY A 194 -13.83 -21.02 3.12
CA GLY A 194 -14.81 -21.14 4.20
C GLY A 194 -15.17 -19.81 4.85
N SER A 195 -14.28 -18.82 4.77
CA SER A 195 -14.48 -17.52 5.41
C SER A 195 -13.74 -16.40 4.68
N VAL A 196 -14.22 -15.16 4.86
CA VAL A 196 -13.59 -13.95 4.31
C VAL A 196 -13.37 -12.94 5.43
N ILE A 197 -12.15 -12.41 5.52
CA ILE A 197 -11.78 -11.32 6.42
C ILE A 197 -11.48 -10.08 5.59
N LEU A 198 -12.16 -8.98 5.90
CA LEU A 198 -11.93 -7.70 5.22
C LEU A 198 -11.02 -6.83 6.09
N ALA A 199 -9.86 -6.48 5.53
CA ALA A 199 -8.86 -5.60 6.14
C ALA A 199 -8.54 -4.41 5.21
N PRO A 200 -9.55 -3.59 4.81
CA PRO A 200 -9.42 -2.59 3.74
C PRO A 200 -8.56 -1.39 4.14
N GLY A 201 -8.10 -1.33 5.40
CA GLY A 201 -7.38 -0.17 5.93
C GLY A 201 -8.28 1.05 6.08
N PHE A 202 -7.70 2.23 5.95
CA PHE A 202 -8.42 3.51 5.98
C PHE A 202 -8.01 4.38 4.77
N LYS A 203 -8.86 5.33 4.45
CA LYS A 203 -8.57 6.36 3.47
C LYS A 203 -8.54 7.71 4.19
N PRO A 204 -7.44 8.48 4.11
CA PRO A 204 -7.39 9.82 4.63
C PRO A 204 -8.46 10.70 3.98
N PHE A 205 -8.94 11.69 4.75
CA PHE A 205 -9.82 12.71 4.19
C PHE A 205 -9.06 13.53 3.13
N ASP A 206 -9.72 13.78 2.01
CA ASP A 206 -9.17 14.61 0.93
C ASP A 206 -9.46 16.10 1.21
N PRO A 207 -8.48 16.89 1.67
CA PRO A 207 -8.68 18.28 2.01
C PRO A 207 -8.85 19.19 0.78
N SER A 208 -8.59 18.72 -0.43
CA SER A 208 -8.81 19.47 -1.67
C SER A 208 -10.28 19.82 -1.91
N ARG A 209 -11.20 19.08 -1.25
CA ARG A 209 -12.64 19.35 -1.28
C ARG A 209 -13.02 20.67 -0.59
N PHE A 210 -12.16 21.19 0.27
CA PHE A 210 -12.41 22.40 1.05
C PHE A 210 -11.29 23.40 0.87
N ASP A 211 -11.63 24.61 0.47
CA ASP A 211 -10.69 25.70 0.29
C ASP A 211 -10.29 26.41 1.60
N THR A 212 -10.85 26.01 2.73
CA THR A 212 -10.68 26.67 4.04
C THR A 212 -9.22 26.82 4.45
N TYR A 213 -8.38 25.84 4.16
CA TYR A 213 -6.97 25.82 4.55
C TYR A 213 -6.02 25.90 3.35
N HIS A 214 -6.55 26.15 2.15
CA HIS A 214 -5.80 26.34 0.91
C HIS A 214 -4.82 25.21 0.57
N TYR A 215 -5.15 23.97 0.92
CA TYR A 215 -4.31 22.80 0.62
C TYR A 215 -3.94 22.71 -0.87
N ALA A 216 -4.91 22.91 -1.75
CA ALA A 216 -4.65 22.85 -3.21
C ALA A 216 -3.87 24.07 -3.76
N SER A 217 -3.70 25.14 -2.96
CA SER A 217 -3.12 26.39 -3.41
C SER A 217 -1.71 26.65 -2.88
N TYR A 218 -1.39 26.17 -1.68
CA TYR A 218 -0.11 26.42 -1.04
C TYR A 218 0.69 25.13 -0.85
N PRO A 219 1.88 25.01 -1.46
CA PRO A 219 2.66 23.77 -1.46
C PRO A 219 3.19 23.37 -0.06
N ASN A 220 3.17 24.27 0.91
CA ASN A 220 3.59 23.99 2.29
C ASN A 220 2.41 23.66 3.23
N VAL A 221 1.18 23.58 2.70
CA VAL A 221 0.04 23.03 3.39
C VAL A 221 -0.06 21.57 2.99
N VAL A 222 0.29 20.67 3.90
CA VAL A 222 0.43 19.24 3.64
C VAL A 222 -0.51 18.43 4.52
N THR A 223 -0.89 17.26 4.06
CA THR A 223 -1.64 16.28 4.87
C THR A 223 -0.73 15.63 5.91
N SER A 224 -1.32 14.95 6.88
CA SER A 224 -0.55 14.17 7.86
C SER A 224 0.26 13.05 7.20
N MET A 225 -0.25 12.43 6.13
CA MET A 225 0.47 11.38 5.41
C MET A 225 1.66 11.94 4.62
N GLU A 226 1.48 13.06 3.93
CA GLU A 226 2.59 13.78 3.30
C GLU A 226 3.66 14.14 4.33
N PHE A 227 3.24 14.59 5.52
CA PHE A 227 4.18 14.95 6.58
C PHE A 227 4.92 13.71 7.14
N GLU A 228 4.26 12.56 7.28
CA GLU A 228 4.93 11.29 7.59
C GLU A 228 6.02 10.96 6.57
N ARG A 229 5.72 11.15 5.27
CA ARG A 229 6.73 10.91 4.23
C ARG A 229 7.87 11.91 4.25
N ILE A 230 7.62 13.16 4.63
CA ILE A 230 8.67 14.18 4.82
C ILE A 230 9.61 13.79 5.97
N LEU A 231 9.06 13.32 7.09
CA LEU A 231 9.84 12.93 8.27
C LEU A 231 10.60 11.61 8.09
N SER A 232 10.10 10.71 7.24
CA SER A 232 10.64 9.37 7.13
C SER A 232 12.04 9.34 6.51
N ALA A 233 12.96 8.59 7.14
CA ALA A 233 14.29 8.33 6.59
C ALA A 233 14.25 7.64 5.22
N THR A 234 13.20 6.88 4.93
CA THR A 234 12.95 6.26 3.60
C THR A 234 12.09 7.14 2.69
N GLY A 235 11.73 8.32 3.15
CA GLY A 235 10.89 9.27 2.43
C GLY A 235 11.68 10.12 1.42
N PRO A 236 10.97 11.05 0.75
CA PRO A 236 11.52 11.83 -0.35
C PRO A 236 12.70 12.72 0.05
N TYR A 237 12.79 13.10 1.31
CA TYR A 237 13.82 14.00 1.83
C TYR A 237 14.82 13.31 2.77
N GLN A 238 14.81 11.97 2.80
CA GLN A 238 15.76 11.15 3.57
C GLN A 238 15.78 11.50 5.08
N GLY A 239 14.63 11.84 5.64
CA GLY A 239 14.48 12.24 7.04
C GLY A 239 14.80 13.70 7.33
N HIS A 240 15.17 14.49 6.34
CA HIS A 240 15.39 15.93 6.54
C HIS A 240 14.07 16.70 6.46
N LEU A 241 13.72 17.38 7.54
CA LEU A 241 12.52 18.20 7.60
C LEU A 241 12.65 19.43 6.69
N GLN A 242 11.94 19.42 5.57
CA GLN A 242 12.02 20.46 4.54
C GLN A 242 10.63 20.88 4.07
N ARG A 243 10.52 22.14 3.66
CA ARG A 243 9.33 22.67 2.99
C ARG A 243 9.26 22.19 1.54
N PRO A 244 8.13 21.66 1.07
CA PRO A 244 7.98 21.24 -0.33
C PRO A 244 8.23 22.33 -1.35
N SER A 245 7.98 23.62 -1.00
CA SER A 245 8.12 24.76 -1.92
C SER A 245 9.54 25.08 -2.31
N ASP A 246 10.50 24.96 -1.39
CA ASP A 246 11.86 25.52 -1.57
C ASP A 246 12.98 24.66 -0.95
N GLY A 247 12.63 23.52 -0.33
CA GLY A 247 13.59 22.60 0.28
C GLY A 247 14.30 23.13 1.53
N LYS A 248 13.83 24.25 2.11
CA LYS A 248 14.42 24.80 3.34
C LYS A 248 13.72 24.26 4.58
N ALA A 249 14.44 24.19 5.68
CA ALA A 249 13.85 23.86 6.98
C ALA A 249 12.77 24.89 7.38
N PRO A 250 11.63 24.46 7.93
CA PRO A 250 10.62 25.37 8.44
C PRO A 250 11.02 25.90 9.82
N ASP A 251 10.88 27.23 10.06
CA ASP A 251 11.08 27.83 11.38
C ASP A 251 9.88 27.60 12.31
N LYS A 252 8.69 27.44 11.73
CA LYS A 252 7.42 27.27 12.46
C LYS A 252 6.54 26.27 11.72
N ILE A 253 5.92 25.37 12.48
CA ILE A 253 4.97 24.38 11.99
C ILE A 253 3.67 24.49 12.78
N ALA A 254 2.54 24.42 12.12
CA ALA A 254 1.23 24.40 12.74
C ALA A 254 0.46 23.14 12.32
N TRP A 255 -0.15 22.45 13.27
CA TRP A 255 -1.04 21.32 13.05
C TRP A 255 -2.49 21.76 13.15
N LEU A 256 -3.22 21.66 12.04
CA LEU A 256 -4.66 21.94 11.99
C LEU A 256 -5.41 20.63 12.23
N GLN A 257 -6.18 20.58 13.28
CA GLN A 257 -6.93 19.39 13.68
C GLN A 257 -8.38 19.42 13.20
N CYS A 258 -9.02 18.24 13.20
CA CYS A 258 -10.43 18.06 12.85
C CYS A 258 -10.78 18.44 11.40
N VAL A 259 -9.81 18.44 10.48
CA VAL A 259 -10.09 18.68 9.05
C VAL A 259 -10.87 17.48 8.48
N GLY A 260 -12.10 17.71 8.03
CA GLY A 260 -13.01 16.63 7.57
C GLY A 260 -13.57 15.74 8.69
N SER A 261 -13.47 16.17 9.96
CA SER A 261 -13.98 15.47 11.13
C SER A 261 -14.56 16.48 12.11
N ARG A 262 -15.59 16.11 12.89
CA ARG A 262 -16.35 17.01 13.76
C ARG A 262 -16.98 18.20 13.01
N ASP A 263 -17.30 17.99 11.76
CA ASP A 263 -17.85 18.99 10.84
C ASP A 263 -19.23 18.58 10.38
N ILE A 264 -20.23 19.36 10.77
CA ILE A 264 -21.63 19.20 10.40
C ILE A 264 -22.04 20.06 9.20
N ASN A 265 -21.16 20.97 8.76
CA ASN A 265 -21.52 21.95 7.73
C ASN A 265 -21.06 21.55 6.33
N LYS A 266 -19.82 21.05 6.20
CA LYS A 266 -19.22 20.76 4.88
C LYS A 266 -18.82 19.29 4.72
N GLY A 267 -18.39 18.63 5.79
CA GLY A 267 -17.80 17.29 5.74
C GLY A 267 -18.78 16.15 5.92
N ASP A 268 -19.96 16.42 6.43
CA ASP A 268 -20.96 15.42 6.83
C ASP A 268 -20.42 14.33 7.78
N HIS A 269 -19.39 14.68 8.56
CA HIS A 269 -18.73 13.83 9.54
C HIS A 269 -18.74 14.49 10.92
N SER A 270 -19.88 14.40 11.63
CA SER A 270 -20.06 15.00 12.94
C SER A 270 -19.23 14.36 14.06
N TYR A 271 -18.72 13.16 13.83
CA TYR A 271 -17.95 12.38 14.80
C TYR A 271 -16.45 12.73 14.78
N CYS A 272 -15.75 12.39 15.86
CA CYS A 272 -14.29 12.45 15.97
C CYS A 272 -13.67 11.14 15.45
N SER A 273 -12.64 11.23 14.63
CA SER A 273 -11.89 10.04 14.16
C SER A 273 -11.13 9.31 15.28
N GLY A 274 -10.94 9.96 16.44
CA GLY A 274 -10.34 9.36 17.63
C GLY A 274 -8.83 9.14 17.59
N VAL A 275 -8.15 9.48 16.50
CA VAL A 275 -6.73 9.14 16.29
C VAL A 275 -5.85 10.35 15.94
N CYS A 276 -6.41 11.37 15.30
CA CYS A 276 -5.60 12.46 14.70
C CYS A 276 -4.79 13.25 15.73
N CYS A 277 -5.29 13.46 16.94
CA CYS A 277 -4.52 14.14 17.99
C CYS A 277 -3.28 13.36 18.41
N MET A 278 -3.35 12.03 18.41
CA MET A 278 -2.22 11.18 18.79
C MET A 278 -1.10 11.25 17.76
N TYR A 279 -1.40 11.06 16.47
CA TYR A 279 -0.36 11.16 15.45
C TYR A 279 0.16 12.58 15.26
N ALA A 280 -0.66 13.62 15.45
CA ALA A 280 -0.17 15.00 15.40
C ALA A 280 0.84 15.28 16.52
N ASN A 281 0.57 14.84 17.76
CA ASN A 281 1.53 14.95 18.85
C ASN A 281 2.83 14.18 18.55
N LYS A 282 2.72 12.96 18.02
CA LYS A 282 3.89 12.19 17.59
C LYS A 282 4.69 12.96 16.53
N GLN A 283 4.04 13.47 15.50
CA GLN A 283 4.69 14.25 14.44
C GLN A 283 5.38 15.50 14.98
N ALA A 284 4.76 16.19 15.95
CA ALA A 284 5.34 17.37 16.56
C ALA A 284 6.61 17.04 17.39
N VAL A 285 6.61 15.91 18.09
CA VAL A 285 7.79 15.41 18.83
C VAL A 285 8.92 15.10 17.85
N ILE A 286 8.64 14.32 16.81
CA ILE A 286 9.64 13.91 15.81
C ILE A 286 10.18 15.12 15.06
N ALA A 287 9.31 16.06 14.63
CA ALA A 287 9.74 17.28 13.94
C ALA A 287 10.66 18.17 14.78
N LYS A 288 10.62 18.03 16.10
CA LYS A 288 11.52 18.75 17.01
C LYS A 288 12.87 18.03 17.20
N GLU A 289 12.91 16.73 16.93
CA GLU A 289 14.14 15.93 16.98
C GLU A 289 14.96 16.03 15.68
N HIS A 290 14.32 16.40 14.56
CA HIS A 290 14.94 16.64 13.25
C HIS A 290 15.46 18.08 13.10
#